data_2bbcd1c7788da84a620740931bd102b3
#
_entry.id   2bbcd1c7788da84a620740931bd102b3
#
_cell.length_a   1.000
_cell.length_b   1.000
_cell.length_c   1.000
_cell.angle_alpha   90.00
_cell.angle_beta   90.00
_cell.angle_gamma   90.00
#
_symmetry.space_group_name_H-M   'P 1'
#
loop_
_entity.id
_entity.type
_entity.pdbx_description
1 polymer ?
#
loop_
_entity_poly.entity_id
_entity_poly.type
_entity_poly.pdbx_seq_one_letter_code
_entity_poly.pdbx_strand_id
1 'polypeptide(L)'
;LKKKFSEIRYAMKMSTIEGSLSTIFQFLTIGDNGSGPFIIGLALFFGTNDFQIGILGSLPFALQFFQIVSAIIIQRIGGRRVFVAITSLLARSVFFVLAIIPFIPFLSTEKKILILFFVLIFYNINGVMSGNAWTSWVSDLFPEKIRGTYFGFRNGIFSIIRIIAIFGAGLLLDYFIKLNKPNLGYSVIMAIGAAAGTAGAMFFFKHPERVLNVNESINIIKLALTPLKNKYYVKILLFFFFWNVSVGISAPFFSVHMIRNLNLSFSQIALFQVIVAAISFLSSKIWGKFIDKFGSKSVLLSNAVVICLIPLIWLFPTREFIWPIYIDPILSGISWTGFNLAAFTFPIDASPKDLRGFYIAMFGIFVGLGYLLSSILGGILAQIFSGFHYNFYGINFINLHLLFIASFILRALSTIKLRNLKEPQEKGAALIFQFINVAFVRVSLYSNQILPFVINTLPKQIAKSVETTSSKVTEIATKITDELSEKVDEISDDITVKMENISGGITNILINFTKDIVSKIDLITDNLSGIFIDLANKGKNKNKFINKTEDKNDKRT
;
A
#
# COMPACT_ATOMS: atom_id res chain seq x y z
N LEU A 1 4.61 36.42 5.42
CA LEU A 1 3.46 35.55 5.13
C LEU A 1 3.57 34.95 3.71
N LYS A 2 3.71 35.75 2.63
CA LYS A 2 3.84 35.27 1.24
C LYS A 2 4.97 34.25 1.05
N LYS A 3 6.17 34.45 1.62
CA LYS A 3 7.31 33.53 1.56
C LYS A 3 6.98 32.18 2.22
N LYS A 4 6.34 32.18 3.38
CA LYS A 4 5.92 30.95 4.09
C LYS A 4 4.87 30.16 3.31
N PHE A 5 3.93 30.83 2.64
CA PHE A 5 2.95 30.18 1.77
C PHE A 5 3.59 29.56 0.51
N SER A 6 4.59 30.22 -0.08
CA SER A 6 5.31 29.66 -1.24
C SER A 6 6.12 28.42 -0.86
N GLU A 7 6.75 28.40 0.32
CA GLU A 7 7.49 27.23 0.84
C GLU A 7 6.57 26.02 1.08
N ILE A 8 5.39 26.24 1.69
CA ILE A 8 4.42 25.16 1.93
C ILE A 8 3.92 24.59 0.58
N ARG A 9 3.57 25.45 -0.38
CA ARG A 9 3.14 25.02 -1.71
C ARG A 9 4.24 24.19 -2.42
N TYR A 10 5.46 24.66 -2.36
CA TYR A 10 6.61 23.95 -2.91
C TYR A 10 6.80 22.58 -2.23
N ALA A 11 6.70 22.51 -0.90
CA ALA A 11 6.77 21.26 -0.15
C ALA A 11 5.64 20.28 -0.54
N MET A 12 4.40 20.78 -0.70
CA MET A 12 3.26 19.98 -1.16
C MET A 12 3.51 19.37 -2.55
N LYS A 13 4.01 20.19 -3.49
CA LYS A 13 4.38 19.75 -4.84
C LYS A 13 5.44 18.64 -4.79
N MET A 14 6.56 18.88 -4.11
CA MET A 14 7.65 17.92 -3.99
C MET A 14 7.19 16.60 -3.35
N SER A 15 6.38 16.68 -2.28
CA SER A 15 5.82 15.51 -1.60
C SER A 15 4.84 14.73 -2.49
N THR A 16 4.08 15.40 -3.36
CA THR A 16 3.18 14.72 -4.30
C THR A 16 3.97 14.00 -5.39
N ILE A 17 5.00 14.62 -5.96
CA ILE A 17 5.86 13.99 -6.98
C ILE A 17 6.61 12.80 -6.40
N GLU A 18 7.28 12.98 -5.26
CA GLU A 18 7.97 11.90 -4.56
C GLU A 18 7.04 10.73 -4.30
N GLY A 19 5.87 11.00 -3.68
CA GLY A 19 4.93 9.96 -3.33
C GLY A 19 4.30 9.28 -4.55
N SER A 20 4.13 9.97 -5.68
CA SER A 20 3.69 9.37 -6.94
C SER A 20 4.70 8.34 -7.46
N LEU A 21 5.98 8.69 -7.48
CA LEU A 21 7.07 7.80 -7.87
C LEU A 21 7.25 6.65 -6.87
N SER A 22 7.11 6.94 -5.57
CA SER A 22 7.09 5.93 -4.50
C SER A 22 5.95 4.93 -4.68
N THR A 23 4.78 5.38 -5.12
CA THR A 23 3.62 4.51 -5.38
C THR A 23 3.92 3.54 -6.51
N ILE A 24 4.53 4.01 -7.61
CA ILE A 24 4.97 3.12 -8.70
C ILE A 24 5.94 2.07 -8.17
N PHE A 25 6.99 2.49 -7.43
CA PHE A 25 7.94 1.57 -6.81
C PHE A 25 7.22 0.53 -5.95
N GLN A 26 6.40 0.98 -5.00
CA GLN A 26 5.75 0.09 -4.05
C GLN A 26 4.93 -1.00 -4.74
N PHE A 27 4.10 -0.63 -5.71
CA PHE A 27 3.18 -1.58 -6.31
C PHE A 27 3.78 -2.43 -7.43
N LEU A 28 4.87 -2.01 -8.06
CA LEU A 28 5.64 -2.83 -8.98
C LEU A 28 6.58 -3.81 -8.28
N THR A 29 6.96 -3.56 -7.02
CA THR A 29 7.92 -4.38 -6.30
C THR A 29 7.28 -5.14 -5.16
N ILE A 30 7.20 -4.53 -3.98
CA ILE A 30 6.82 -5.20 -2.73
C ILE A 30 5.30 -5.32 -2.50
N GLY A 31 4.49 -4.48 -3.15
CA GLY A 31 3.04 -4.40 -2.92
C GLY A 31 2.67 -3.87 -1.53
N ASP A 32 1.44 -4.12 -1.13
CA ASP A 32 0.98 -3.81 0.23
C ASP A 32 1.56 -4.83 1.22
N ASN A 33 2.04 -4.35 2.36
CA ASN A 33 2.58 -5.16 3.45
C ASN A 33 3.70 -6.15 3.06
N GLY A 34 4.45 -5.89 1.98
CA GLY A 34 5.59 -6.72 1.59
C GLY A 34 5.24 -8.08 0.95
N SER A 35 3.97 -8.32 0.62
CA SER A 35 3.48 -9.58 0.06
C SER A 35 2.70 -9.37 -1.24
N GLY A 36 3.09 -8.36 -2.03
CA GLY A 36 2.48 -8.09 -3.32
C GLY A 36 2.67 -9.21 -4.34
N PRO A 37 1.82 -9.29 -5.37
CA PRO A 37 1.84 -10.41 -6.32
C PRO A 37 3.15 -10.51 -7.11
N PHE A 38 3.79 -9.39 -7.42
CA PHE A 38 5.04 -9.39 -8.21
C PHE A 38 6.22 -9.90 -7.40
N ILE A 39 6.36 -9.52 -6.12
CA ILE A 39 7.44 -10.03 -5.27
C ILE A 39 7.22 -11.50 -4.88
N ILE A 40 5.98 -11.90 -4.61
CA ILE A 40 5.64 -13.30 -4.36
C ILE A 40 5.85 -14.11 -5.64
N GLY A 41 5.43 -13.61 -6.81
CA GLY A 41 5.67 -14.25 -8.09
C GLY A 41 7.16 -14.44 -8.39
N LEU A 42 7.99 -13.41 -8.15
CA LEU A 42 9.44 -13.50 -8.28
C LEU A 42 10.05 -14.52 -7.31
N ALA A 43 9.58 -14.54 -6.06
CA ALA A 43 10.03 -15.51 -5.06
C ALA A 43 9.70 -16.95 -5.51
N LEU A 44 8.47 -17.19 -5.97
CA LEU A 44 8.06 -18.49 -6.51
C LEU A 44 8.85 -18.85 -7.79
N PHE A 45 9.12 -17.88 -8.65
CA PHE A 45 9.96 -18.07 -9.83
C PHE A 45 11.40 -18.47 -9.48
N PHE A 46 11.94 -17.99 -8.34
CA PHE A 46 13.21 -18.45 -7.80
C PHE A 46 13.13 -19.80 -7.07
N GLY A 47 11.93 -20.40 -6.91
CA GLY A 47 11.75 -21.70 -6.28
C GLY A 47 11.64 -21.65 -4.75
N THR A 48 11.17 -20.56 -4.16
CA THR A 48 10.91 -20.49 -2.71
C THR A 48 9.85 -21.48 -2.29
N ASN A 49 10.05 -22.10 -1.12
CA ASN A 49 9.07 -22.96 -0.47
C ASN A 49 8.09 -22.16 0.42
N ASP A 50 7.05 -22.83 0.93
CA ASP A 50 6.00 -22.19 1.70
C ASP A 50 6.52 -21.57 3.02
N PHE A 51 7.50 -22.20 3.68
CA PHE A 51 8.15 -21.65 4.86
C PHE A 51 8.86 -20.31 4.56
N GLN A 52 9.61 -20.27 3.46
CA GLN A 52 10.29 -19.05 3.01
C GLN A 52 9.30 -17.95 2.65
N ILE A 53 8.15 -18.27 2.04
CA ILE A 53 7.06 -17.31 1.78
C ILE A 53 6.51 -16.75 3.11
N GLY A 54 6.33 -17.58 4.12
CA GLY A 54 5.91 -17.15 5.46
C GLY A 54 6.89 -16.16 6.08
N ILE A 55 8.21 -16.44 5.99
CA ILE A 55 9.25 -15.50 6.44
C ILE A 55 9.19 -14.20 5.64
N LEU A 56 9.07 -14.27 4.32
CA LEU A 56 8.99 -13.10 3.44
C LEU A 56 7.85 -12.17 3.88
N GLY A 57 6.65 -12.70 4.10
CA GLY A 57 5.50 -11.93 4.57
C GLY A 57 5.68 -11.33 5.96
N SER A 58 6.55 -11.91 6.79
CA SER A 58 6.83 -11.43 8.15
C SER A 58 7.84 -10.28 8.22
N LEU A 59 8.73 -10.13 7.21
CA LEU A 59 9.85 -9.18 7.24
C LEU A 59 9.46 -7.73 7.53
N PRO A 60 8.41 -7.14 6.93
CA PRO A 60 8.04 -5.76 7.20
C PRO A 60 7.68 -5.51 8.66
N PHE A 61 7.17 -6.53 9.33
CA PHE A 61 6.73 -6.48 10.73
C PHE A 61 7.87 -6.81 11.69
N ALA A 62 8.74 -7.76 11.34
CA ALA A 62 9.92 -8.14 12.13
C ALA A 62 10.86 -6.96 12.36
N LEU A 63 11.00 -6.09 11.38
CA LEU A 63 11.99 -5.02 11.37
C LEU A 63 11.45 -3.67 11.87
N GLN A 64 10.19 -3.62 12.36
CA GLN A 64 9.56 -2.39 12.89
C GLN A 64 10.32 -1.77 14.07
N PHE A 65 11.09 -2.54 14.84
CA PHE A 65 11.88 -2.01 15.95
C PHE A 65 12.95 -0.98 15.50
N PHE A 66 13.37 -1.01 14.22
CA PHE A 66 14.28 -0.01 13.65
C PHE A 66 13.69 1.40 13.64
N GLN A 67 12.37 1.58 13.87
CA GLN A 67 11.79 2.91 14.11
C GLN A 67 12.40 3.61 15.33
N ILE A 68 12.72 2.84 16.38
CA ILE A 68 13.38 3.37 17.59
C ILE A 68 14.78 3.85 17.25
N VAL A 69 15.54 3.04 16.49
CA VAL A 69 16.89 3.40 16.02
C VAL A 69 16.84 4.69 15.21
N SER A 70 15.87 4.79 14.28
CA SER A 70 15.64 6.01 13.49
C SER A 70 15.40 7.23 14.38
N ALA A 71 14.52 7.12 15.38
CA ALA A 71 14.20 8.21 16.28
C ALA A 71 15.45 8.70 17.06
N ILE A 72 16.29 7.78 17.56
CA ILE A 72 17.53 8.09 18.28
C ILE A 72 18.53 8.81 17.36
N ILE A 73 18.71 8.32 16.12
CA ILE A 73 19.63 8.92 15.15
C ILE A 73 19.18 10.35 14.81
N ILE A 74 17.87 10.56 14.56
CA ILE A 74 17.30 11.85 14.21
C ILE A 74 17.48 12.84 15.36
N GLN A 75 17.27 12.44 16.60
CA GLN A 75 17.51 13.29 17.76
C GLN A 75 18.97 13.75 17.88
N ARG A 76 19.94 12.90 17.50
CA ARG A 76 21.37 13.26 17.51
C ARG A 76 21.77 14.17 16.36
N ILE A 77 21.23 13.94 15.17
CA ILE A 77 21.58 14.70 13.95
C ILE A 77 20.84 16.04 13.88
N GLY A 78 19.65 16.14 14.49
CA GLY A 78 18.79 17.34 14.46
C GLY A 78 18.12 17.63 13.10
N GLY A 79 18.55 16.94 12.02
CA GLY A 79 18.03 17.11 10.65
C GLY A 79 17.39 15.82 10.12
N ARG A 80 16.26 15.95 9.43
CA ARG A 80 15.51 14.80 8.90
C ARG A 80 15.64 14.62 7.40
N ARG A 81 15.82 15.69 6.65
CA ARG A 81 15.85 15.71 5.17
C ARG A 81 16.89 14.75 4.59
N VAL A 82 18.15 14.92 4.98
CA VAL A 82 19.27 14.13 4.46
C VAL A 82 19.13 12.67 4.89
N PHE A 83 18.72 12.43 6.14
CA PHE A 83 18.50 11.08 6.66
C PHE A 83 17.40 10.34 5.88
N VAL A 84 16.22 10.97 5.68
CA VAL A 84 15.11 10.39 4.89
C VAL A 84 15.54 10.15 3.44
N ALA A 85 16.24 11.10 2.84
CA ALA A 85 16.70 10.99 1.46
C ALA A 85 17.65 9.81 1.27
N ILE A 86 18.68 9.68 2.13
CA ILE A 86 19.68 8.62 2.03
C ILE A 86 19.04 7.25 2.31
N THR A 87 18.29 7.12 3.41
CA THR A 87 17.66 5.83 3.77
C THR A 87 16.62 5.39 2.72
N SER A 88 15.82 6.32 2.17
CA SER A 88 14.91 6.01 1.07
C SER A 88 15.65 5.64 -0.22
N LEU A 89 16.74 6.33 -0.53
CA LEU A 89 17.55 6.04 -1.71
C LEU A 89 18.14 4.61 -1.61
N LEU A 90 18.76 4.29 -0.49
CA LEU A 90 19.32 2.95 -0.24
C LEU A 90 18.24 1.87 -0.28
N ALA A 91 17.09 2.10 0.37
CA ALA A 91 15.98 1.15 0.38
C ALA A 91 15.48 0.82 -1.03
N ARG A 92 15.36 1.83 -1.89
CA ARG A 92 14.73 1.64 -3.21
C ARG A 92 15.71 1.22 -4.29
N SER A 93 16.96 1.71 -4.25
CA SER A 93 17.99 1.36 -5.23
C SER A 93 18.44 -0.09 -5.14
N VAL A 94 18.37 -0.73 -3.96
CA VAL A 94 18.76 -2.13 -3.81
C VAL A 94 17.92 -3.08 -4.68
N PHE A 95 16.72 -2.66 -5.12
CA PHE A 95 15.87 -3.45 -6.02
C PHE A 95 16.43 -3.59 -7.45
N PHE A 96 17.40 -2.77 -7.88
CA PHE A 96 18.14 -3.03 -9.11
C PHE A 96 18.88 -4.37 -9.06
N VAL A 97 19.30 -4.82 -7.89
CA VAL A 97 19.89 -6.15 -7.71
C VAL A 97 18.87 -7.23 -8.12
N LEU A 98 17.59 -7.11 -7.70
CA LEU A 98 16.54 -8.07 -8.10
C LEU A 98 16.22 -8.02 -9.60
N ALA A 99 16.42 -6.88 -10.25
CA ALA A 99 16.27 -6.76 -11.70
C ALA A 99 17.37 -7.50 -12.47
N ILE A 100 18.55 -7.65 -11.92
CA ILE A 100 19.71 -8.26 -12.57
C ILE A 100 19.78 -9.78 -12.29
N ILE A 101 19.40 -10.24 -11.09
CA ILE A 101 19.55 -11.64 -10.66
C ILE A 101 18.96 -12.67 -11.63
N PRO A 102 17.76 -12.48 -12.24
CA PRO A 102 17.19 -13.46 -13.16
C PRO A 102 18.09 -13.80 -14.36
N PHE A 103 19.01 -12.90 -14.74
CA PHE A 103 19.92 -13.07 -15.86
C PHE A 103 21.26 -13.70 -15.52
N ILE A 104 21.54 -13.95 -14.24
CA ILE A 104 22.82 -14.53 -13.82
C ILE A 104 22.70 -16.07 -13.85
N PRO A 105 23.19 -16.76 -14.90
CA PRO A 105 22.94 -18.18 -15.08
C PRO A 105 23.72 -19.08 -14.11
N PHE A 106 24.89 -18.62 -13.65
CA PHE A 106 25.75 -19.37 -12.71
C PHE A 106 25.30 -19.26 -11.27
N LEU A 107 24.22 -18.52 -10.97
CA LEU A 107 23.71 -18.38 -9.61
C LEU A 107 22.74 -19.51 -9.32
N SER A 108 23.06 -20.34 -8.33
CA SER A 108 22.14 -21.40 -7.87
C SER A 108 20.83 -20.81 -7.33
N THR A 109 19.77 -21.61 -7.38
CA THR A 109 18.45 -21.24 -6.82
C THR A 109 18.55 -20.75 -5.38
N GLU A 110 19.31 -21.46 -4.53
CA GLU A 110 19.52 -21.08 -3.13
C GLU A 110 20.16 -19.70 -2.97
N LYS A 111 21.16 -19.39 -3.80
CA LYS A 111 21.81 -18.08 -3.78
C LYS A 111 20.87 -16.97 -4.26
N LYS A 112 20.02 -17.22 -5.26
CA LYS A 112 19.00 -16.26 -5.72
C LYS A 112 18.01 -15.94 -4.59
N ILE A 113 17.55 -16.97 -3.87
CA ILE A 113 16.66 -16.83 -2.72
C ILE A 113 17.36 -16.06 -1.58
N LEU A 114 18.62 -16.39 -1.27
CA LEU A 114 19.39 -15.70 -0.23
C LEU A 114 19.52 -14.20 -0.55
N ILE A 115 19.83 -13.86 -1.80
CA ILE A 115 19.95 -12.44 -2.22
C ILE A 115 18.58 -11.75 -2.18
N LEU A 116 17.51 -12.43 -2.56
CA LEU A 116 16.15 -11.89 -2.41
C LEU A 116 15.87 -11.50 -0.96
N PHE A 117 16.12 -12.39 -0.01
CA PHE A 117 15.96 -12.11 1.43
C PHE A 117 16.85 -10.97 1.89
N PHE A 118 18.11 -10.95 1.50
CA PHE A 118 19.03 -9.87 1.83
C PHE A 118 18.51 -8.51 1.34
N VAL A 119 18.07 -8.43 0.09
CA VAL A 119 17.50 -7.21 -0.49
C VAL A 119 16.25 -6.77 0.28
N LEU A 120 15.36 -7.70 0.62
CA LEU A 120 14.15 -7.37 1.35
C LEU A 120 14.42 -6.95 2.80
N ILE A 121 15.36 -7.57 3.49
CA ILE A 121 15.80 -7.16 4.83
C ILE A 121 16.39 -5.76 4.77
N PHE A 122 17.32 -5.53 3.85
CA PHE A 122 17.97 -4.23 3.67
C PHE A 122 16.96 -3.13 3.33
N TYR A 123 16.02 -3.43 2.42
CA TYR A 123 14.91 -2.55 2.08
C TYR A 123 14.07 -2.21 3.31
N ASN A 124 13.60 -3.22 4.06
CA ASN A 124 12.70 -3.00 5.19
C ASN A 124 13.37 -2.22 6.31
N ILE A 125 14.64 -2.46 6.63
CA ILE A 125 15.40 -1.68 7.64
C ILE A 125 15.41 -0.20 7.24
N ASN A 126 15.89 0.10 6.05
CA ASN A 126 16.01 1.47 5.58
C ASN A 126 14.63 2.12 5.35
N GLY A 127 13.65 1.37 4.85
CA GLY A 127 12.29 1.84 4.62
C GLY A 127 11.56 2.20 5.91
N VAL A 128 11.68 1.38 6.95
CA VAL A 128 11.10 1.64 8.27
C VAL A 128 11.75 2.86 8.92
N MET A 129 13.07 2.99 8.82
CA MET A 129 13.80 4.15 9.33
C MET A 129 13.41 5.43 8.61
N SER A 130 13.32 5.38 7.28
CA SER A 130 12.88 6.50 6.46
C SER A 130 11.43 6.89 6.74
N GLY A 131 10.51 5.93 6.81
CA GLY A 131 9.09 6.16 7.03
C GLY A 131 8.79 6.85 8.36
N ASN A 132 9.45 6.42 9.44
CA ASN A 132 9.33 7.05 10.76
C ASN A 132 9.80 8.51 10.73
N ALA A 133 10.99 8.75 10.17
CA ALA A 133 11.57 10.07 10.03
C ALA A 133 10.70 11.01 9.17
N TRP A 134 10.19 10.49 8.06
CA TRP A 134 9.32 11.20 7.13
C TRP A 134 8.00 11.61 7.80
N THR A 135 7.36 10.71 8.53
CA THR A 135 6.10 11.00 9.23
C THR A 135 6.28 12.14 10.24
N SER A 136 7.36 12.10 11.02
CA SER A 136 7.72 13.18 11.94
C SER A 136 7.98 14.50 11.21
N TRP A 137 8.72 14.46 10.12
CA TRP A 137 9.07 15.64 9.34
C TRP A 137 7.86 16.32 8.69
N VAL A 138 6.99 15.52 8.06
CA VAL A 138 5.79 15.99 7.38
C VAL A 138 4.78 16.58 8.36
N SER A 139 4.69 16.04 9.58
CA SER A 139 3.82 16.58 10.61
C SER A 139 4.18 18.03 11.00
N ASP A 140 5.46 18.38 10.96
CA ASP A 140 5.93 19.74 11.24
C ASP A 140 5.88 20.66 10.02
N LEU A 141 5.94 20.08 8.81
CA LEU A 141 6.02 20.83 7.56
C LEU A 141 4.65 21.37 7.13
N PHE A 142 3.59 20.57 7.31
CA PHE A 142 2.24 20.92 6.87
C PHE A 142 1.36 21.39 8.03
N PRO A 143 0.77 22.61 7.94
CA PRO A 143 -0.16 23.11 8.95
C PRO A 143 -1.37 22.18 9.13
N GLU A 144 -1.81 21.98 10.38
CA GLU A 144 -2.93 21.08 10.72
C GLU A 144 -4.20 21.37 9.92
N LYS A 145 -4.52 22.66 9.72
CA LYS A 145 -5.75 23.12 9.05
C LYS A 145 -5.89 22.64 7.59
N ILE A 146 -4.77 22.42 6.90
CA ILE A 146 -4.77 22.01 5.47
C ILE A 146 -4.28 20.57 5.27
N ARG A 147 -3.73 19.96 6.32
CA ARG A 147 -3.09 18.63 6.25
C ARG A 147 -4.06 17.57 5.75
N GLY A 148 -5.24 17.48 6.34
CA GLY A 148 -6.26 16.48 5.95
C GLY A 148 -6.68 16.61 4.48
N THR A 149 -6.97 17.83 4.04
CA THR A 149 -7.38 18.11 2.64
C THR A 149 -6.25 17.78 1.66
N TYR A 150 -5.01 18.17 1.98
CA TYR A 150 -3.85 17.88 1.15
C TYR A 150 -3.58 16.38 1.04
N PHE A 151 -3.54 15.64 2.16
CA PHE A 151 -3.31 14.19 2.12
C PHE A 151 -4.44 13.44 1.43
N GLY A 152 -5.69 13.88 1.59
CA GLY A 152 -6.82 13.34 0.84
C GLY A 152 -6.64 13.46 -0.67
N PHE A 153 -6.27 14.64 -1.15
CA PHE A 153 -5.96 14.89 -2.55
C PHE A 153 -4.76 14.07 -3.05
N ARG A 154 -3.66 14.08 -2.29
CA ARG A 154 -2.45 13.30 -2.57
C ARG A 154 -2.75 11.80 -2.69
N ASN A 155 -3.50 11.25 -1.77
CA ASN A 155 -3.91 9.84 -1.78
C ASN A 155 -4.82 9.51 -2.98
N GLY A 156 -5.67 10.46 -3.42
CA GLY A 156 -6.46 10.32 -4.64
C GLY A 156 -5.58 10.14 -5.88
N ILE A 157 -4.54 10.97 -6.04
CA ILE A 157 -3.54 10.84 -7.13
C ILE A 157 -2.84 9.47 -7.04
N PHE A 158 -2.42 9.07 -5.85
CA PHE A 158 -1.72 7.78 -5.65
C PHE A 158 -2.61 6.59 -5.99
N SER A 159 -3.91 6.67 -5.71
CA SER A 159 -4.86 5.61 -6.08
C SER A 159 -4.93 5.41 -7.59
N ILE A 160 -4.95 6.50 -8.37
CA ILE A 160 -4.94 6.43 -9.84
C ILE A 160 -3.62 5.84 -10.33
N ILE A 161 -2.49 6.32 -9.82
CA ILE A 161 -1.16 5.83 -10.18
C ILE A 161 -1.01 4.35 -9.82
N ARG A 162 -1.49 3.93 -8.64
CA ARG A 162 -1.52 2.54 -8.20
C ARG A 162 -2.24 1.65 -9.20
N ILE A 163 -3.44 2.05 -9.62
CA ILE A 163 -4.25 1.29 -10.59
C ILE A 163 -3.49 1.10 -11.90
N ILE A 164 -2.95 2.19 -12.46
CA ILE A 164 -2.19 2.15 -13.71
C ILE A 164 -0.93 1.29 -13.56
N ALA A 165 -0.19 1.46 -12.47
CA ALA A 165 1.06 0.75 -12.23
C ALA A 165 0.84 -0.77 -12.08
N ILE A 166 -0.13 -1.19 -11.23
CA ILE A 166 -0.39 -2.61 -10.99
C ILE A 166 -0.91 -3.28 -12.26
N PHE A 167 -1.90 -2.66 -12.93
CA PHE A 167 -2.51 -3.26 -14.12
C PHE A 167 -1.53 -3.30 -15.28
N GLY A 168 -0.79 -2.21 -15.53
CA GLY A 168 0.25 -2.16 -16.56
C GLY A 168 1.37 -3.19 -16.31
N ALA A 169 1.83 -3.34 -15.07
CA ALA A 169 2.83 -4.34 -14.71
C ALA A 169 2.31 -5.78 -14.88
N GLY A 170 1.03 -6.02 -14.54
CA GLY A 170 0.39 -7.32 -14.75
C GLY A 170 0.35 -7.72 -16.22
N LEU A 171 -0.11 -6.81 -17.10
CA LEU A 171 -0.12 -7.03 -18.55
C LEU A 171 1.28 -7.25 -19.12
N LEU A 172 2.25 -6.44 -18.66
CA LEU A 172 3.64 -6.55 -19.10
C LEU A 172 4.24 -7.90 -18.72
N LEU A 173 4.01 -8.37 -17.49
CA LEU A 173 4.52 -9.67 -17.06
C LEU A 173 3.88 -10.82 -17.82
N ASP A 174 2.56 -10.78 -18.01
CA ASP A 174 1.83 -11.81 -18.77
C ASP A 174 2.33 -11.86 -20.24
N TYR A 175 2.64 -10.70 -20.84
CA TYR A 175 3.24 -10.62 -22.17
C TYR A 175 4.58 -11.36 -22.25
N PHE A 176 5.50 -11.10 -21.28
CA PHE A 176 6.79 -11.78 -21.25
C PHE A 176 6.67 -13.28 -20.92
N ILE A 177 5.70 -13.68 -20.08
CA ILE A 177 5.42 -15.09 -19.82
C ILE A 177 4.96 -15.80 -21.10
N LYS A 178 4.07 -15.21 -21.90
CA LYS A 178 3.64 -15.72 -23.20
C LYS A 178 4.78 -15.87 -24.20
N LEU A 179 5.78 -15.00 -24.12
CA LEU A 179 7.00 -15.11 -24.93
C LEU A 179 8.02 -16.15 -24.41
N ASN A 180 7.68 -16.93 -23.36
CA ASN A 180 8.60 -17.83 -22.66
C ASN A 180 9.84 -17.12 -22.08
N LYS A 181 9.73 -15.82 -21.72
CA LYS A 181 10.81 -14.99 -21.14
C LYS A 181 10.41 -14.40 -19.77
N PRO A 182 9.94 -15.19 -18.79
CA PRO A 182 9.51 -14.67 -17.50
C PRO A 182 10.61 -13.95 -16.74
N ASN A 183 11.88 -14.38 -16.88
CA ASN A 183 13.05 -13.72 -16.33
C ASN A 183 13.13 -12.25 -16.75
N LEU A 184 12.90 -11.96 -18.05
CA LEU A 184 12.90 -10.60 -18.57
C LEU A 184 11.72 -9.80 -18.02
N GLY A 185 10.55 -10.40 -17.93
CA GLY A 185 9.34 -9.76 -17.36
C GLY A 185 9.55 -9.27 -15.93
N TYR A 186 10.00 -10.16 -15.04
CA TYR A 186 10.30 -9.80 -13.66
C TYR A 186 11.40 -8.73 -13.56
N SER A 187 12.46 -8.87 -14.35
CA SER A 187 13.57 -7.91 -14.34
C SER A 187 13.14 -6.52 -14.76
N VAL A 188 12.34 -6.39 -15.82
CA VAL A 188 11.83 -5.10 -16.31
C VAL A 188 10.94 -4.44 -15.26
N ILE A 189 10.03 -5.20 -14.63
CA ILE A 189 9.15 -4.67 -13.59
C ILE A 189 9.96 -4.18 -12.39
N MET A 190 10.92 -4.98 -11.91
CA MET A 190 11.80 -4.60 -10.79
C MET A 190 12.67 -3.39 -11.15
N ALA A 191 13.18 -3.31 -12.39
CA ALA A 191 13.96 -2.17 -12.85
C ALA A 191 13.14 -0.87 -12.93
N ILE A 192 11.93 -0.92 -13.51
CA ILE A 192 11.03 0.24 -13.59
C ILE A 192 10.66 0.69 -12.17
N GLY A 193 10.30 -0.26 -11.30
CA GLY A 193 10.00 0.03 -9.90
C GLY A 193 11.19 0.69 -9.20
N ALA A 194 12.39 0.09 -9.27
CA ALA A 194 13.60 0.61 -8.66
C ALA A 194 13.96 2.01 -9.20
N ALA A 195 13.85 2.23 -10.52
CA ALA A 195 14.11 3.53 -11.15
C ALA A 195 13.14 4.60 -10.64
N ALA A 196 11.83 4.31 -10.64
CA ALA A 196 10.82 5.22 -10.11
C ALA A 196 11.07 5.53 -8.62
N GLY A 197 11.32 4.48 -7.81
CA GLY A 197 11.58 4.64 -6.39
C GLY A 197 12.82 5.47 -6.09
N THR A 198 13.92 5.21 -6.79
CA THR A 198 15.19 5.93 -6.65
C THR A 198 15.04 7.38 -7.09
N ALA A 199 14.39 7.63 -8.23
CA ALA A 199 14.07 8.99 -8.68
C ALA A 199 13.19 9.72 -7.66
N GLY A 200 12.17 9.05 -7.10
CA GLY A 200 11.34 9.60 -6.02
C GLY A 200 12.15 9.98 -4.78
N ALA A 201 13.08 9.12 -4.34
CA ALA A 201 13.92 9.40 -3.19
C ALA A 201 14.80 10.64 -3.36
N MET A 202 15.26 10.94 -4.59
CA MET A 202 16.03 12.15 -4.88
C MET A 202 15.24 13.44 -4.62
N PHE A 203 13.91 13.42 -4.75
CA PHE A 203 13.08 14.60 -4.45
C PHE A 203 13.11 14.97 -2.97
N PHE A 204 13.43 14.06 -2.05
CA PHE A 204 13.57 14.41 -0.64
C PHE A 204 14.67 15.44 -0.38
N PHE A 205 15.75 15.44 -1.16
CA PHE A 205 16.80 16.48 -1.03
C PHE A 205 16.30 17.89 -1.33
N LYS A 206 15.20 18.01 -2.11
CA LYS A 206 14.61 19.30 -2.49
C LYS A 206 13.55 19.80 -1.49
N HIS A 207 13.16 18.99 -0.50
CA HIS A 207 12.17 19.40 0.49
C HIS A 207 12.75 20.43 1.46
N PRO A 208 11.94 21.41 1.91
CA PRO A 208 12.33 22.33 2.98
C PRO A 208 12.59 21.57 4.27
N GLU A 209 13.63 21.92 5.00
CA GLU A 209 13.95 21.32 6.29
C GLU A 209 13.52 22.21 7.44
N ARG A 210 13.03 21.59 8.50
CA ARG A 210 12.86 22.23 9.82
C ARG A 210 13.70 21.44 10.81
N VAL A 211 14.68 22.13 11.38
CA VAL A 211 15.56 21.58 12.41
C VAL A 211 14.74 21.29 13.67
N LEU A 212 14.94 20.13 14.27
CA LEU A 212 14.35 19.76 15.55
C LEU A 212 15.06 20.51 16.69
N ASN A 213 14.27 21.06 17.61
CA ASN A 213 14.82 21.44 18.91
C ASN A 213 15.11 20.16 19.71
N VAL A 214 16.37 19.85 19.87
CA VAL A 214 16.84 18.68 20.64
C VAL A 214 16.61 19.00 22.13
N ASN A 215 15.60 18.39 22.74
CA ASN A 215 15.37 18.47 24.18
C ASN A 215 16.13 17.33 24.88
N GLU A 216 16.83 17.71 25.96
CA GLU A 216 17.67 16.83 26.77
C GLU A 216 16.90 15.69 27.46
N SER A 217 17.54 14.53 27.51
CA SER A 217 17.38 13.36 28.37
C SER A 217 16.00 13.10 29.04
N ILE A 218 15.03 12.71 28.23
CA ILE A 218 13.85 12.02 28.75
C ILE A 218 14.19 10.51 28.79
N ASN A 219 13.84 9.83 29.89
CA ASN A 219 14.02 8.38 29.99
C ASN A 219 12.98 7.68 29.11
N ILE A 220 13.29 7.57 27.81
CA ILE A 220 12.43 7.09 26.73
C ILE A 220 11.89 5.68 27.02
N ILE A 221 12.71 4.81 27.62
CA ILE A 221 12.35 3.42 27.93
C ILE A 221 11.22 3.38 28.98
N LYS A 222 11.32 4.19 30.03
CA LYS A 222 10.29 4.24 31.09
C LYS A 222 8.95 4.75 30.54
N LEU A 223 8.99 5.72 29.64
CA LEU A 223 7.80 6.26 28.99
C LEU A 223 7.21 5.29 27.96
N ALA A 224 8.05 4.59 27.21
CA ALA A 224 7.64 3.58 26.23
C ALA A 224 6.89 2.40 26.90
N LEU A 225 7.21 2.04 28.15
CA LEU A 225 6.52 0.98 28.88
C LEU A 225 5.25 1.45 29.62
N THR A 226 4.97 2.75 29.66
CA THR A 226 3.78 3.30 30.34
C THR A 226 2.45 2.74 29.82
N PRO A 227 2.25 2.49 28.50
CA PRO A 227 1.02 1.90 27.99
C PRO A 227 0.69 0.53 28.60
N LEU A 228 1.69 -0.26 28.97
CA LEU A 228 1.51 -1.59 29.58
C LEU A 228 0.96 -1.52 31.02
N LYS A 229 1.03 -0.37 31.68
CA LYS A 229 0.42 -0.13 33.00
C LYS A 229 -1.06 0.17 32.92
N ASN A 230 -1.56 0.60 31.77
CA ASN A 230 -2.97 0.91 31.55
C ASN A 230 -3.72 -0.38 31.18
N LYS A 231 -4.44 -0.97 32.16
CA LYS A 231 -5.19 -2.22 31.98
C LYS A 231 -6.19 -2.20 30.82
N TYR A 232 -6.81 -1.04 30.57
CA TYR A 232 -7.75 -0.90 29.44
C TYR A 232 -7.00 -0.93 28.11
N TYR A 233 -5.92 -0.19 28.00
CA TYR A 233 -5.11 -0.14 26.77
C TYR A 233 -4.45 -1.49 26.45
N VAL A 234 -4.01 -2.23 27.48
CA VAL A 234 -3.49 -3.60 27.32
C VAL A 234 -4.51 -4.53 26.67
N LYS A 235 -5.81 -4.39 27.00
CA LYS A 235 -6.87 -5.17 26.34
C LYS A 235 -6.97 -4.84 24.86
N ILE A 236 -6.79 -3.56 24.48
CA ILE A 236 -6.75 -3.11 23.08
C ILE A 236 -5.53 -3.72 22.39
N LEU A 237 -4.34 -3.63 23.00
CA LEU A 237 -3.11 -4.22 22.47
C LEU A 237 -3.25 -5.73 22.22
N LEU A 238 -3.80 -6.47 23.19
CA LEU A 238 -4.04 -7.91 23.06
C LEU A 238 -5.06 -8.24 21.98
N PHE A 239 -6.13 -7.45 21.84
CA PHE A 239 -7.07 -7.63 20.75
C PHE A 239 -6.36 -7.51 19.39
N PHE A 240 -5.63 -6.43 19.16
CA PHE A 240 -4.94 -6.22 17.89
C PHE A 240 -3.80 -7.21 17.65
N PHE A 241 -3.13 -7.68 18.70
CA PHE A 241 -2.16 -8.77 18.60
C PHE A 241 -2.83 -10.04 18.05
N PHE A 242 -3.90 -10.54 18.70
CA PHE A 242 -4.60 -11.74 18.26
C PHE A 242 -5.28 -11.58 16.90
N TRP A 243 -5.80 -10.38 16.60
CA TRP A 243 -6.32 -10.07 15.28
C TRP A 243 -5.23 -10.20 14.21
N ASN A 244 -4.06 -9.64 14.43
CA ASN A 244 -2.95 -9.74 13.47
C ASN A 244 -2.38 -11.16 13.41
N VAL A 245 -2.43 -11.93 14.49
CA VAL A 245 -2.16 -13.39 14.46
C VAL A 245 -3.13 -14.08 13.50
N SER A 246 -4.41 -13.76 13.56
CA SER A 246 -5.41 -14.38 12.71
C SER A 246 -5.30 -13.98 11.23
N VAL A 247 -4.82 -12.78 10.95
CA VAL A 247 -4.61 -12.27 9.59
C VAL A 247 -3.32 -12.80 9.00
N GLY A 248 -2.20 -12.69 9.74
CA GLY A 248 -0.86 -13.01 9.25
C GLY A 248 -0.67 -14.48 8.87
N ILE A 249 -1.41 -15.41 9.51
CA ILE A 249 -1.31 -16.84 9.21
C ILE A 249 -1.67 -17.19 7.76
N SER A 250 -2.55 -16.43 7.13
CA SER A 250 -3.05 -16.67 5.76
C SER A 250 -2.63 -15.60 4.75
N ALA A 251 -2.32 -14.39 5.18
CA ALA A 251 -2.18 -13.24 4.29
C ALA A 251 -1.17 -13.41 3.12
N PRO A 252 0.07 -13.92 3.32
CA PRO A 252 1.00 -14.13 2.22
C PRO A 252 0.51 -15.21 1.23
N PHE A 253 -0.28 -16.15 1.73
CA PHE A 253 -0.68 -17.33 0.98
C PHE A 253 -1.85 -17.11 0.02
N PHE A 254 -2.56 -16.00 0.12
CA PHE A 254 -3.55 -15.63 -0.90
C PHE A 254 -2.89 -15.41 -2.27
N SER A 255 -1.77 -14.68 -2.31
CA SER A 255 -1.00 -14.49 -3.55
C SER A 255 -0.40 -15.80 -4.07
N VAL A 256 0.11 -16.65 -3.17
CA VAL A 256 0.60 -17.99 -3.54
C VAL A 256 -0.51 -18.82 -4.13
N HIS A 257 -1.69 -18.83 -3.52
CA HIS A 257 -2.86 -19.59 -4.00
C HIS A 257 -3.31 -19.11 -5.39
N MET A 258 -3.40 -17.81 -5.62
CA MET A 258 -3.72 -17.23 -6.93
C MET A 258 -2.73 -17.67 -8.00
N ILE A 259 -1.43 -17.59 -7.74
CA ILE A 259 -0.39 -17.85 -8.72
C ILE A 259 -0.20 -19.35 -8.93
N ARG A 260 0.03 -20.12 -7.86
CA ARG A 260 0.44 -21.52 -7.93
C ARG A 260 -0.73 -22.49 -8.13
N ASN A 261 -1.82 -22.29 -7.40
CA ASN A 261 -2.92 -23.26 -7.38
C ASN A 261 -4.02 -22.93 -8.40
N LEU A 262 -4.44 -21.66 -8.47
CA LEU A 262 -5.46 -21.21 -9.41
C LEU A 262 -4.88 -20.87 -10.78
N ASN A 263 -3.55 -20.73 -10.90
CA ASN A 263 -2.84 -20.37 -12.13
C ASN A 263 -3.39 -19.09 -12.80
N LEU A 264 -3.74 -18.08 -11.96
CA LEU A 264 -4.23 -16.81 -12.45
C LEU A 264 -3.10 -16.03 -13.14
N SER A 265 -3.44 -15.34 -14.23
CA SER A 265 -2.52 -14.40 -14.86
C SER A 265 -2.26 -13.20 -13.94
N PHE A 266 -1.12 -12.55 -14.09
CA PHE A 266 -0.78 -11.36 -13.29
C PHE A 266 -1.71 -10.19 -13.58
N SER A 267 -2.27 -10.09 -14.79
CA SER A 267 -3.31 -9.12 -15.14
C SER A 267 -4.64 -9.38 -14.40
N GLN A 268 -5.04 -10.65 -14.21
CA GLN A 268 -6.22 -10.99 -13.41
C GLN A 268 -6.02 -10.65 -11.93
N ILE A 269 -4.83 -10.94 -11.38
CA ILE A 269 -4.47 -10.56 -10.00
C ILE A 269 -4.43 -9.04 -9.85
N ALA A 270 -3.93 -8.34 -10.87
CA ALA A 270 -3.91 -6.88 -10.91
C ALA A 270 -5.34 -6.30 -10.94
N LEU A 271 -6.24 -6.87 -11.75
CA LEU A 271 -7.65 -6.47 -11.79
C LEU A 271 -8.32 -6.62 -10.42
N PHE A 272 -8.04 -7.72 -9.71
CA PHE A 272 -8.49 -7.92 -8.35
C PHE A 272 -8.09 -6.76 -7.43
N GLN A 273 -6.81 -6.35 -7.46
CA GLN A 273 -6.32 -5.22 -6.67
C GLN A 273 -6.93 -3.87 -7.08
N VAL A 274 -7.21 -3.68 -8.36
CA VAL A 274 -7.90 -2.49 -8.88
C VAL A 274 -9.32 -2.39 -8.34
N ILE A 275 -10.07 -3.49 -8.31
CA ILE A 275 -11.43 -3.53 -7.76
C ILE A 275 -11.39 -3.17 -6.26
N VAL A 276 -10.47 -3.78 -5.49
CA VAL A 276 -10.28 -3.44 -4.07
C VAL A 276 -10.03 -1.94 -3.89
N ALA A 277 -9.12 -1.37 -4.68
CA ALA A 277 -8.76 0.05 -4.56
C ALA A 277 -9.93 0.99 -4.88
N ALA A 278 -10.68 0.71 -5.95
CA ALA A 278 -11.83 1.50 -6.36
C ALA A 278 -12.94 1.49 -5.30
N ILE A 279 -13.25 0.31 -4.77
CA ILE A 279 -14.28 0.15 -3.74
C ILE A 279 -13.83 0.77 -2.41
N SER A 280 -12.56 0.63 -2.04
CA SER A 280 -11.99 1.28 -0.86
C SER A 280 -12.12 2.79 -0.93
N PHE A 281 -11.84 3.39 -2.09
CA PHE A 281 -12.01 4.82 -2.31
C PHE A 281 -13.46 5.27 -2.11
N LEU A 282 -14.42 4.57 -2.71
CA LEU A 282 -15.85 4.88 -2.59
C LEU A 282 -16.38 4.73 -1.15
N SER A 283 -15.91 3.70 -0.43
CA SER A 283 -16.40 3.38 0.92
C SER A 283 -15.75 4.22 2.03
N SER A 284 -14.57 4.79 1.79
CA SER A 284 -13.79 5.51 2.82
C SER A 284 -14.55 6.67 3.47
N LYS A 285 -15.23 7.50 2.68
CA LYS A 285 -16.03 8.63 3.17
C LYS A 285 -17.22 8.19 4.01
N ILE A 286 -17.82 7.06 3.67
CA ILE A 286 -18.96 6.48 4.39
C ILE A 286 -18.51 6.01 5.77
N TRP A 287 -17.38 5.28 5.84
CA TRP A 287 -16.83 4.80 7.09
C TRP A 287 -16.35 5.91 8.01
N GLY A 288 -15.78 7.00 7.47
CA GLY A 288 -15.44 8.19 8.25
C GLY A 288 -16.65 8.75 8.98
N LYS A 289 -17.78 8.95 8.27
CA LYS A 289 -19.05 9.41 8.88
C LYS A 289 -19.61 8.42 9.91
N PHE A 290 -19.40 7.12 9.71
CA PHE A 290 -19.87 6.11 10.64
C PHE A 290 -19.04 6.10 11.94
N ILE A 291 -17.74 6.31 11.87
CA ILE A 291 -16.88 6.48 13.05
C ILE A 291 -17.33 7.69 13.86
N ASP A 292 -17.55 8.84 13.21
CA ASP A 292 -17.99 10.06 13.88
C ASP A 292 -19.37 9.87 14.57
N LYS A 293 -20.27 9.07 13.98
CA LYS A 293 -21.62 8.87 14.47
C LYS A 293 -21.76 7.74 15.50
N PHE A 294 -21.04 6.63 15.31
CA PHE A 294 -21.25 5.38 16.06
C PHE A 294 -20.04 4.98 16.93
N GLY A 295 -18.91 5.68 16.79
CA GLY A 295 -17.65 5.36 17.45
C GLY A 295 -16.80 4.35 16.68
N SER A 296 -15.50 4.36 16.96
CA SER A 296 -14.50 3.54 16.28
C SER A 296 -14.73 2.04 16.52
N LYS A 297 -15.09 1.62 17.74
CA LYS A 297 -15.31 0.21 18.10
C LYS A 297 -16.47 -0.40 17.32
N SER A 298 -17.59 0.31 17.18
CA SER A 298 -18.76 -0.19 16.45
C SER A 298 -18.44 -0.46 14.99
N VAL A 299 -17.69 0.45 14.35
CA VAL A 299 -17.21 0.28 12.96
C VAL A 299 -16.20 -0.86 12.88
N LEU A 300 -15.28 -0.97 13.84
CA LEU A 300 -14.30 -2.05 13.90
C LEU A 300 -15.00 -3.42 14.00
N LEU A 301 -15.98 -3.56 14.89
CA LEU A 301 -16.70 -4.81 15.11
C LEU A 301 -17.52 -5.23 13.90
N SER A 302 -18.27 -4.32 13.28
CA SER A 302 -19.08 -4.62 12.10
C SER A 302 -18.23 -5.10 10.93
N ASN A 303 -17.10 -4.45 10.68
CA ASN A 303 -16.19 -4.84 9.61
C ASN A 303 -15.42 -6.13 9.95
N ALA A 304 -15.01 -6.34 11.20
CA ALA A 304 -14.35 -7.57 11.65
C ALA A 304 -15.19 -8.81 11.37
N VAL A 305 -16.53 -8.74 11.56
CA VAL A 305 -17.45 -9.85 11.26
C VAL A 305 -17.40 -10.21 9.75
N VAL A 306 -17.43 -9.22 8.87
CA VAL A 306 -17.37 -9.47 7.41
C VAL A 306 -15.98 -9.99 7.03
N ILE A 307 -14.90 -9.39 7.51
CA ILE A 307 -13.51 -9.81 7.23
C ILE A 307 -13.26 -11.25 7.73
N CYS A 308 -13.95 -11.66 8.81
CA CYS A 308 -13.86 -13.02 9.32
C CYS A 308 -14.29 -14.05 8.26
N LEU A 309 -15.29 -13.75 7.45
CA LEU A 309 -15.84 -14.67 6.43
C LEU A 309 -15.00 -14.73 5.14
N ILE A 310 -14.17 -13.72 4.88
CA ILE A 310 -13.39 -13.63 3.64
C ILE A 310 -12.55 -14.90 3.37
N PRO A 311 -11.77 -15.46 4.33
CA PRO A 311 -10.98 -16.66 4.07
C PRO A 311 -11.79 -17.87 3.62
N LEU A 312 -13.08 -17.97 3.99
CA LEU A 312 -13.93 -19.07 3.56
C LEU A 312 -14.27 -18.99 2.07
N ILE A 313 -14.33 -17.80 1.49
CA ILE A 313 -14.58 -17.63 0.04
C ILE A 313 -13.46 -18.30 -0.76
N TRP A 314 -12.23 -18.30 -0.25
CA TRP A 314 -11.06 -18.85 -0.90
C TRP A 314 -10.97 -20.39 -0.90
N LEU A 315 -11.92 -21.06 -0.26
CA LEU A 315 -12.03 -22.54 -0.29
C LEU A 315 -12.70 -23.04 -1.57
N PHE A 316 -13.48 -22.21 -2.26
CA PHE A 316 -14.32 -22.63 -3.38
C PHE A 316 -13.73 -22.43 -4.77
N PRO A 317 -12.83 -21.42 -5.03
CA PRO A 317 -12.29 -21.22 -6.36
C PRO A 317 -11.43 -22.39 -6.82
N THR A 318 -11.64 -22.79 -8.07
CA THR A 318 -10.80 -23.78 -8.79
C THR A 318 -10.31 -23.15 -10.10
N ARG A 319 -9.41 -23.84 -10.80
CA ARG A 319 -8.92 -23.37 -12.12
C ARG A 319 -10.04 -23.18 -13.15
N GLU A 320 -11.08 -23.98 -13.06
CA GLU A 320 -12.24 -23.95 -13.97
C GLU A 320 -13.35 -23.05 -13.46
N PHE A 321 -13.43 -22.84 -12.13
CA PHE A 321 -14.48 -22.08 -11.47
C PHE A 321 -13.88 -20.95 -10.63
N ILE A 322 -13.38 -19.93 -11.31
CA ILE A 322 -12.63 -18.82 -10.70
C ILE A 322 -13.57 -17.74 -10.13
N TRP A 323 -14.78 -17.59 -10.65
CA TRP A 323 -15.63 -16.44 -10.38
C TRP A 323 -15.88 -16.12 -8.88
N PRO A 324 -15.92 -17.10 -7.92
CA PRO A 324 -16.13 -16.77 -6.51
C PRO A 324 -15.06 -15.84 -5.92
N ILE A 325 -13.84 -15.86 -6.50
CA ILE A 325 -12.75 -15.02 -6.02
C ILE A 325 -13.05 -13.53 -6.21
N TYR A 326 -13.91 -13.14 -7.17
CA TYR A 326 -14.26 -11.74 -7.42
C TYR A 326 -15.25 -11.17 -6.39
N ILE A 327 -15.82 -12.00 -5.51
CA ILE A 327 -16.62 -11.53 -4.37
C ILE A 327 -15.70 -10.89 -3.32
N ASP A 328 -14.50 -11.46 -3.11
CA ASP A 328 -13.56 -10.97 -2.10
C ASP A 328 -13.15 -9.51 -2.32
N PRO A 329 -12.69 -9.02 -3.51
CA PRO A 329 -12.28 -7.63 -3.67
C PRO A 329 -13.39 -6.63 -3.34
N ILE A 330 -14.66 -7.01 -3.52
CA ILE A 330 -15.81 -6.19 -3.15
C ILE A 330 -15.93 -6.13 -1.63
N LEU A 331 -15.98 -7.28 -0.97
CA LEU A 331 -16.07 -7.37 0.48
C LEU A 331 -14.82 -6.79 1.17
N SER A 332 -13.64 -7.10 0.65
CA SER A 332 -12.37 -6.59 1.14
C SER A 332 -12.27 -5.08 0.99
N GLY A 333 -12.63 -4.53 -0.17
CA GLY A 333 -12.59 -3.09 -0.41
C GLY A 333 -13.50 -2.31 0.55
N ILE A 334 -14.69 -2.83 0.85
CA ILE A 334 -15.60 -2.21 1.83
C ILE A 334 -15.06 -2.38 3.25
N SER A 335 -14.82 -3.64 3.64
CA SER A 335 -14.65 -3.98 5.07
C SER A 335 -13.26 -3.63 5.60
N TRP A 336 -12.18 -3.87 4.83
CA TRP A 336 -10.86 -3.47 5.25
C TRP A 336 -10.69 -1.96 5.33
N THR A 337 -11.41 -1.20 4.49
CA THR A 337 -11.39 0.27 4.58
C THR A 337 -11.97 0.75 5.89
N GLY A 338 -13.14 0.26 6.28
CA GLY A 338 -13.76 0.61 7.56
C GLY A 338 -12.96 0.11 8.75
N PHE A 339 -12.48 -1.13 8.69
CA PHE A 339 -11.64 -1.71 9.73
C PHE A 339 -10.36 -0.92 9.94
N ASN A 340 -9.59 -0.63 8.89
CA ASN A 340 -8.30 0.07 9.00
C ASN A 340 -8.48 1.51 9.51
N LEU A 341 -9.53 2.21 9.07
CA LEU A 341 -9.82 3.55 9.56
C LEU A 341 -10.17 3.52 11.06
N ALA A 342 -11.00 2.58 11.48
CA ALA A 342 -11.36 2.41 12.89
C ALA A 342 -10.17 1.89 13.73
N ALA A 343 -9.36 0.98 13.18
CA ALA A 343 -8.15 0.48 13.83
C ALA A 343 -7.08 1.56 14.03
N PHE A 344 -7.09 2.60 13.18
CA PHE A 344 -6.23 3.77 13.36
C PHE A 344 -6.77 4.70 14.44
N THR A 345 -8.06 5.00 14.45
CA THR A 345 -8.66 5.97 15.39
C THR A 345 -8.84 5.41 16.80
N PHE A 346 -9.24 4.16 16.97
CA PHE A 346 -9.56 3.55 18.26
C PHE A 346 -8.40 3.56 19.27
N PRO A 347 -7.16 3.17 18.94
CA PRO A 347 -6.03 3.29 19.86
C PRO A 347 -5.64 4.74 20.18
N ILE A 348 -5.84 5.67 19.23
CA ILE A 348 -5.58 7.10 19.42
C ILE A 348 -6.55 7.67 20.46
N ASP A 349 -7.85 7.37 20.34
CA ASP A 349 -8.89 7.87 21.23
C ASP A 349 -8.76 7.30 22.65
N ALA A 350 -8.23 6.07 22.76
CA ALA A 350 -7.95 5.41 24.04
C ALA A 350 -6.65 5.89 24.70
N SER A 351 -5.84 6.72 24.06
CA SER A 351 -4.52 7.14 24.54
C SER A 351 -4.56 8.53 25.19
N PRO A 352 -3.85 8.76 26.35
CA PRO A 352 -3.66 10.10 26.91
C PRO A 352 -2.95 11.02 25.92
N LYS A 353 -3.40 12.29 25.83
CA LYS A 353 -2.88 13.26 24.85
C LYS A 353 -1.37 13.46 24.95
N ASP A 354 -0.85 13.57 26.17
CA ASP A 354 0.57 13.86 26.43
C ASP A 354 1.50 12.67 26.14
N LEU A 355 0.99 11.44 26.20
CA LEU A 355 1.74 10.20 26.01
C LEU A 355 1.36 9.44 24.72
N ARG A 356 0.52 10.04 23.89
CA ARG A 356 -0.07 9.40 22.70
C ARG A 356 0.96 8.74 21.78
N GLY A 357 2.12 9.37 21.58
CA GLY A 357 3.20 8.81 20.75
C GLY A 357 3.70 7.46 21.27
N PHE A 358 3.88 7.30 22.58
CA PHE A 358 4.31 6.04 23.19
C PHE A 358 3.21 4.96 23.13
N TYR A 359 1.96 5.35 23.25
CA TYR A 359 0.82 4.45 23.13
C TYR A 359 0.69 3.90 21.70
N ILE A 360 0.82 4.75 20.69
CA ILE A 360 0.79 4.33 19.27
C ILE A 360 2.01 3.47 18.92
N ALA A 361 3.20 3.79 19.43
CA ALA A 361 4.39 2.97 19.22
C ALA A 361 4.22 1.56 19.80
N MET A 362 3.71 1.45 21.04
CA MET A 362 3.42 0.16 21.65
C MET A 362 2.35 -0.63 20.89
N PHE A 363 1.32 0.05 20.37
CA PHE A 363 0.32 -0.54 19.49
C PHE A 363 0.97 -1.14 18.23
N GLY A 364 1.85 -0.40 17.55
CA GLY A 364 2.58 -0.89 16.39
C GLY A 364 3.42 -2.13 16.68
N ILE A 365 4.07 -2.20 17.86
CA ILE A 365 4.85 -3.36 18.29
C ILE A 365 3.95 -4.61 18.44
N PHE A 366 2.80 -4.49 19.10
CA PHE A 366 1.89 -5.64 19.28
C PHE A 366 1.28 -6.11 17.96
N VAL A 367 0.89 -5.20 17.08
CA VAL A 367 0.43 -5.49 15.71
C VAL A 367 1.53 -6.22 14.94
N GLY A 368 2.75 -5.69 14.97
CA GLY A 368 3.90 -6.26 14.27
C GLY A 368 4.27 -7.65 14.78
N LEU A 369 4.36 -7.84 16.10
CA LEU A 369 4.64 -9.14 16.70
C LEU A 369 3.58 -10.19 16.38
N GLY A 370 2.30 -9.83 16.43
CA GLY A 370 1.20 -10.73 16.07
C GLY A 370 1.32 -11.23 14.64
N TYR A 371 1.54 -10.32 13.70
CA TYR A 371 1.67 -10.66 12.29
C TYR A 371 2.96 -11.46 12.00
N LEU A 372 4.10 -11.05 12.59
CA LEU A 372 5.38 -11.75 12.46
C LEU A 372 5.27 -13.22 12.86
N LEU A 373 4.81 -13.47 14.08
CA LEU A 373 4.70 -14.82 14.61
C LEU A 373 3.77 -15.70 13.77
N SER A 374 2.63 -15.15 13.38
CA SER A 374 1.62 -15.91 12.64
C SER A 374 1.99 -16.15 11.18
N SER A 375 2.67 -15.22 10.52
CA SER A 375 3.14 -15.43 9.14
C SER A 375 4.19 -16.54 9.06
N ILE A 376 5.11 -16.60 10.04
CA ILE A 376 6.07 -17.69 10.16
C ILE A 376 5.36 -19.02 10.48
N LEU A 377 4.44 -19.03 11.45
CA LEU A 377 3.64 -20.22 11.77
C LEU A 377 2.82 -20.70 10.56
N GLY A 378 2.21 -19.78 9.81
CA GLY A 378 1.52 -20.09 8.56
C GLY A 378 2.44 -20.78 7.55
N GLY A 379 3.67 -20.27 7.39
CA GLY A 379 4.68 -20.89 6.53
C GLY A 379 5.09 -22.29 6.98
N ILE A 380 5.30 -22.47 8.28
CA ILE A 380 5.61 -23.80 8.86
C ILE A 380 4.46 -24.78 8.61
N LEU A 381 3.22 -24.37 8.91
CA LEU A 381 2.04 -25.22 8.70
C LEU A 381 1.84 -25.54 7.22
N ALA A 382 1.97 -24.55 6.32
CA ALA A 382 1.88 -24.78 4.88
C ALA A 382 2.93 -25.78 4.40
N GLN A 383 4.15 -25.74 4.93
CA GLN A 383 5.23 -26.66 4.58
C GLN A 383 4.98 -28.07 5.14
N ILE A 384 4.59 -28.19 6.42
CA ILE A 384 4.29 -29.49 7.05
C ILE A 384 3.16 -30.21 6.30
N PHE A 385 2.12 -29.47 5.95
CA PHE A 385 0.96 -30.02 5.24
C PHE A 385 1.10 -29.93 3.71
N SER A 386 2.28 -29.75 3.15
CA SER A 386 2.49 -29.58 1.69
C SER A 386 1.94 -30.75 0.85
N GLY A 387 1.94 -31.98 1.39
CA GLY A 387 1.36 -33.18 0.77
C GLY A 387 -0.14 -33.40 1.04
N PHE A 388 -0.80 -32.46 1.77
CA PHE A 388 -2.22 -32.63 2.10
C PHE A 388 -3.09 -32.37 0.86
N HIS A 389 -3.81 -33.41 0.44
CA HIS A 389 -4.83 -33.35 -0.60
C HIS A 389 -6.04 -34.19 -0.14
N TYR A 390 -7.19 -33.55 -0.05
CA TYR A 390 -8.43 -34.20 0.33
C TYR A 390 -9.56 -33.73 -0.58
N ASN A 391 -10.23 -34.68 -1.25
CA ASN A 391 -11.38 -34.38 -2.12
C ASN A 391 -12.67 -34.57 -1.32
N PHE A 392 -13.45 -33.50 -1.21
CA PHE A 392 -14.74 -33.51 -0.55
C PHE A 392 -15.79 -32.89 -1.47
N TYR A 393 -16.76 -33.71 -1.92
CA TYR A 393 -17.82 -33.30 -2.84
C TYR A 393 -17.31 -32.52 -4.10
N GLY A 394 -16.20 -32.98 -4.67
CA GLY A 394 -15.62 -32.33 -5.87
C GLY A 394 -14.73 -31.14 -5.60
N ILE A 395 -14.61 -30.69 -4.35
CA ILE A 395 -13.68 -29.62 -3.95
C ILE A 395 -12.37 -30.28 -3.47
N ASN A 396 -11.26 -29.96 -4.14
CA ASN A 396 -9.93 -30.42 -3.74
C ASN A 396 -9.36 -29.49 -2.65
N PHE A 397 -9.41 -29.95 -1.39
CA PHE A 397 -8.77 -29.25 -0.28
C PHE A 397 -7.27 -29.51 -0.34
N ILE A 398 -6.50 -28.41 -0.24
CA ILE A 398 -5.03 -28.39 -0.22
C ILE A 398 -4.53 -27.76 1.08
N ASN A 399 -3.21 -27.85 1.33
CA ASN A 399 -2.58 -27.30 2.52
C ASN A 399 -2.96 -25.82 2.81
N LEU A 400 -3.06 -24.97 1.80
CA LEU A 400 -3.39 -23.56 1.99
C LEU A 400 -4.83 -23.35 2.47
N HIS A 401 -5.77 -24.23 2.13
CA HIS A 401 -7.14 -24.18 2.64
C HIS A 401 -7.18 -24.38 4.16
N LEU A 402 -6.28 -25.17 4.73
CA LEU A 402 -6.15 -25.32 6.18
C LEU A 402 -5.78 -24.00 6.85
N LEU A 403 -4.89 -23.20 6.23
CA LEU A 403 -4.53 -21.88 6.72
C LEU A 403 -5.70 -20.88 6.64
N PHE A 404 -6.51 -20.97 5.58
CA PHE A 404 -7.70 -20.13 5.42
C PHE A 404 -8.76 -20.46 6.48
N ILE A 405 -8.99 -21.73 6.77
CA ILE A 405 -9.89 -22.19 7.84
C ILE A 405 -9.35 -21.75 9.21
N ALA A 406 -8.06 -21.94 9.47
CA ALA A 406 -7.43 -21.49 10.71
C ALA A 406 -7.55 -19.96 10.89
N SER A 407 -7.33 -19.20 9.81
CA SER A 407 -7.51 -17.75 9.81
C SER A 407 -8.96 -17.36 10.13
N PHE A 408 -9.95 -18.01 9.53
CA PHE A 408 -11.37 -17.81 9.84
C PHE A 408 -11.66 -18.02 11.32
N ILE A 409 -11.25 -19.16 11.89
CA ILE A 409 -11.49 -19.50 13.30
C ILE A 409 -10.84 -18.46 14.22
N LEU A 410 -9.56 -18.14 13.98
CA LEU A 410 -8.84 -17.16 14.79
C LEU A 410 -9.43 -15.74 14.70
N ARG A 411 -9.90 -15.31 13.50
CA ARG A 411 -10.60 -14.04 13.32
C ARG A 411 -11.93 -14.02 14.06
N ALA A 412 -12.69 -15.11 14.03
CA ALA A 412 -13.94 -15.23 14.78
C ALA A 412 -13.71 -15.11 16.30
N LEU A 413 -12.72 -15.83 16.83
CA LEU A 413 -12.35 -15.76 18.25
C LEU A 413 -11.88 -14.35 18.65
N SER A 414 -11.10 -13.69 17.78
CA SER A 414 -10.65 -12.31 18.01
C SER A 414 -11.83 -11.32 17.99
N THR A 415 -12.77 -11.50 17.08
CA THR A 415 -13.99 -10.68 16.96
C THR A 415 -14.87 -10.79 18.21
N ILE A 416 -15.00 -11.99 18.80
CA ILE A 416 -15.72 -12.20 20.07
C ILE A 416 -15.04 -11.43 21.21
N LYS A 417 -13.69 -11.42 21.28
CA LYS A 417 -12.95 -10.64 22.27
C LYS A 417 -13.17 -9.14 22.13
N LEU A 418 -13.30 -8.63 20.90
CA LEU A 418 -13.57 -7.22 20.63
C LEU A 418 -14.90 -6.77 21.24
N ARG A 419 -15.93 -7.61 21.21
CA ARG A 419 -17.24 -7.33 21.78
C ARG A 419 -17.16 -6.94 23.28
N ASN A 420 -16.20 -7.53 23.99
CA ASN A 420 -16.04 -7.32 25.44
C ASN A 420 -15.25 -6.05 25.80
N LEU A 421 -14.70 -5.33 24.83
CA LEU A 421 -14.07 -4.03 25.06
C LEU A 421 -15.17 -2.96 25.19
N LYS A 422 -15.03 -2.06 26.16
CA LYS A 422 -15.97 -0.94 26.36
C LYS A 422 -15.42 0.33 25.70
N GLU A 423 -16.24 1.05 24.96
CA GLU A 423 -15.94 2.38 24.43
C GLU A 423 -16.99 3.37 24.96
N PRO A 424 -16.60 4.56 25.47
CA PRO A 424 -17.55 5.54 26.02
C PRO A 424 -18.58 6.06 25.01
N GLN A 425 -18.27 6.05 23.72
CA GLN A 425 -19.12 6.56 22.63
C GLN A 425 -19.85 5.47 21.85
N GLU A 426 -19.82 4.22 22.31
CA GLU A 426 -20.43 3.08 21.61
C GLU A 426 -21.96 3.22 21.50
N LYS A 427 -22.47 3.34 20.26
CA LYS A 427 -23.91 3.38 19.95
C LYS A 427 -24.43 2.09 19.31
N GLY A 428 -23.75 0.98 19.53
CA GLY A 428 -24.19 -0.36 19.12
C GLY A 428 -23.92 -0.70 17.65
N ALA A 429 -23.14 -1.76 17.43
CA ALA A 429 -22.83 -2.28 16.09
C ALA A 429 -24.08 -2.75 15.31
N ALA A 430 -25.16 -3.13 16.01
CA ALA A 430 -26.43 -3.54 15.41
C ALA A 430 -27.04 -2.46 14.49
N LEU A 431 -26.92 -1.18 14.87
CA LEU A 431 -27.38 -0.05 14.04
C LEU A 431 -26.59 0.05 12.73
N ILE A 432 -25.29 -0.27 12.75
CA ILE A 432 -24.46 -0.27 11.54
C ILE A 432 -24.92 -1.38 10.59
N PHE A 433 -25.23 -2.57 11.11
CA PHE A 433 -25.78 -3.67 10.27
C PHE A 433 -27.13 -3.30 9.66
N GLN A 434 -28.01 -2.58 10.38
CA GLN A 434 -29.26 -2.08 9.80
C GLN A 434 -29.00 -1.06 8.68
N PHE A 435 -28.03 -0.14 8.87
CA PHE A 435 -27.64 0.80 7.82
C PHE A 435 -26.99 0.12 6.61
N ILE A 436 -26.15 -0.91 6.84
CA ILE A 436 -25.54 -1.70 5.77
C ILE A 436 -26.64 -2.42 4.98
N ASN A 437 -27.63 -3.04 5.65
CA ASN A 437 -28.76 -3.67 4.97
C ASN A 437 -29.56 -2.67 4.14
N VAL A 438 -29.85 -1.48 4.65
CA VAL A 438 -30.55 -0.42 3.90
C VAL A 438 -29.69 0.08 2.73
N ALA A 439 -28.38 0.22 2.92
CA ALA A 439 -27.45 0.59 1.85
C ALA A 439 -27.34 -0.51 0.81
N PHE A 440 -27.29 -1.78 1.23
CA PHE A 440 -27.22 -2.94 0.34
C PHE A 440 -28.50 -3.08 -0.52
N VAL A 441 -29.67 -2.86 0.10
CA VAL A 441 -30.95 -2.81 -0.63
C VAL A 441 -30.96 -1.65 -1.64
N ARG A 442 -30.47 -0.47 -1.27
CA ARG A 442 -30.33 0.66 -2.21
C ARG A 442 -29.32 0.38 -3.31
N VAL A 443 -28.15 -0.18 -3.00
CA VAL A 443 -27.15 -0.58 -4.01
C VAL A 443 -27.70 -1.70 -4.89
N SER A 444 -28.48 -2.65 -4.36
CA SER A 444 -29.17 -3.68 -5.13
C SER A 444 -30.19 -3.09 -6.12
N LEU A 445 -30.89 -2.02 -5.73
CA LEU A 445 -31.80 -1.30 -6.64
C LEU A 445 -31.03 -0.55 -7.74
N TYR A 446 -29.82 -0.05 -7.45
CA TYR A 446 -28.94 0.55 -8.45
C TYR A 446 -28.05 -0.46 -9.19
N SER A 447 -27.94 -1.71 -8.72
CA SER A 447 -27.09 -2.75 -9.31
C SER A 447 -27.51 -3.13 -10.72
N ASN A 448 -28.82 -3.02 -11.05
CA ASN A 448 -29.33 -3.23 -12.41
C ASN A 448 -28.75 -2.22 -13.44
N GLN A 449 -28.15 -1.11 -13.00
CA GLN A 449 -27.50 -0.13 -13.87
C GLN A 449 -25.96 -0.20 -13.78
N ILE A 450 -25.41 -0.39 -12.59
CA ILE A 450 -23.97 -0.35 -12.34
C ILE A 450 -23.31 -1.70 -12.66
N LEU A 451 -23.94 -2.82 -12.30
CA LEU A 451 -23.39 -4.16 -12.51
C LEU A 451 -23.20 -4.51 -14.00
N PRO A 452 -24.18 -4.26 -14.89
CA PRO A 452 -23.99 -4.43 -16.34
C PRO A 452 -22.91 -3.51 -16.91
N PHE A 453 -22.78 -2.28 -16.39
CA PHE A 453 -21.71 -1.37 -16.79
C PHE A 453 -20.34 -1.90 -16.39
N VAL A 454 -20.18 -2.32 -15.14
CA VAL A 454 -18.91 -2.85 -14.61
C VAL A 454 -18.53 -4.20 -15.24
N ILE A 455 -19.50 -5.08 -15.47
CA ILE A 455 -19.23 -6.44 -16.00
C ILE A 455 -19.14 -6.45 -17.53
N ASN A 456 -19.99 -5.71 -18.24
CA ASN A 456 -20.11 -5.81 -19.69
C ASN A 456 -19.49 -4.65 -20.46
N THR A 457 -19.51 -3.43 -19.91
CA THR A 457 -19.09 -2.21 -20.61
C THR A 457 -17.67 -1.81 -20.25
N LEU A 458 -17.32 -1.80 -18.98
CA LEU A 458 -16.00 -1.41 -18.50
C LEU A 458 -14.88 -2.36 -19.01
N PRO A 459 -15.02 -3.69 -18.94
CA PRO A 459 -14.02 -4.60 -19.49
C PRO A 459 -13.88 -4.48 -21.01
N LYS A 460 -14.99 -4.28 -21.75
CA LYS A 460 -14.96 -4.08 -23.21
C LYS A 460 -14.31 -2.74 -23.58
N GLN A 461 -14.57 -1.68 -22.83
CA GLN A 461 -13.92 -0.38 -23.05
C GLN A 461 -12.42 -0.44 -22.71
N ILE A 462 -12.05 -1.14 -21.62
CA ILE A 462 -10.65 -1.37 -21.24
C ILE A 462 -9.97 -2.27 -22.28
N ALA A 463 -10.62 -3.38 -22.69
CA ALA A 463 -10.07 -4.27 -23.72
C ALA A 463 -9.90 -3.55 -25.07
N LYS A 464 -10.86 -2.75 -25.49
CA LYS A 464 -10.78 -1.93 -26.72
C LYS A 464 -9.67 -0.87 -26.63
N SER A 465 -9.50 -0.24 -25.45
CA SER A 465 -8.41 0.72 -25.21
C SER A 465 -7.05 0.04 -25.18
N VAL A 466 -6.96 -1.17 -24.61
CA VAL A 466 -5.76 -2.01 -24.57
C VAL A 466 -5.43 -2.56 -25.95
N GLU A 467 -6.43 -3.00 -26.70
CA GLU A 467 -6.25 -3.49 -28.09
C GLU A 467 -5.72 -2.37 -29.01
N THR A 468 -6.27 -1.15 -28.88
CA THR A 468 -5.80 0.04 -29.61
C THR A 468 -4.40 0.47 -29.15
N THR A 469 -4.07 0.31 -27.88
CA THR A 469 -2.73 0.64 -27.33
C THR A 469 -1.75 -0.49 -27.64
N SER A 470 -2.19 -1.77 -27.57
CA SER A 470 -1.39 -2.94 -27.93
C SER A 470 -1.02 -2.94 -29.41
N SER A 471 -1.96 -2.60 -30.31
CA SER A 471 -1.66 -2.51 -31.74
C SER A 471 -0.65 -1.40 -32.03
N LYS A 472 -0.75 -0.23 -31.41
CA LYS A 472 0.23 0.85 -31.51
C LYS A 472 1.58 0.48 -30.89
N VAL A 473 1.59 -0.19 -29.74
CA VAL A 473 2.82 -0.67 -29.09
C VAL A 473 3.45 -1.80 -29.91
N THR A 474 2.64 -2.68 -30.50
CA THR A 474 3.13 -3.74 -31.41
C THR A 474 3.68 -3.14 -32.69
N GLU A 475 3.01 -2.15 -33.29
CA GLU A 475 3.48 -1.43 -34.48
C GLU A 475 4.80 -0.69 -34.20
N ILE A 476 4.91 -0.02 -33.04
CA ILE A 476 6.15 0.64 -32.61
C ILE A 476 7.22 -0.40 -32.28
N ALA A 477 6.89 -1.50 -31.62
CA ALA A 477 7.83 -2.58 -31.30
C ALA A 477 8.32 -3.30 -32.55
N THR A 478 7.44 -3.56 -33.54
CA THR A 478 7.82 -4.16 -34.82
C THR A 478 8.74 -3.22 -35.59
N LYS A 479 8.37 -1.93 -35.65
CA LYS A 479 9.20 -0.91 -36.31
C LYS A 479 10.60 -0.75 -35.67
N ILE A 480 10.63 -0.78 -34.32
CA ILE A 480 11.89 -0.75 -33.56
C ILE A 480 12.67 -2.06 -33.76
N THR A 481 12.00 -3.21 -33.89
CA THR A 481 12.64 -4.51 -34.10
C THR A 481 13.18 -4.61 -35.50
N ASP A 482 12.49 -4.11 -36.52
CA ASP A 482 12.93 -4.06 -37.90
C ASP A 482 14.09 -3.08 -38.09
N GLU A 483 14.00 -1.87 -37.49
CA GLU A 483 15.10 -0.89 -37.46
C GLU A 483 16.30 -1.37 -36.63
N LEU A 484 16.10 -2.18 -35.58
CA LEU A 484 17.17 -2.80 -34.82
C LEU A 484 17.79 -3.99 -35.55
N SER A 485 17.02 -4.78 -36.31
CA SER A 485 17.53 -5.89 -37.13
C SER A 485 18.40 -5.36 -38.25
N GLU A 486 17.95 -4.31 -38.94
CA GLU A 486 18.73 -3.65 -40.03
C GLU A 486 20.01 -2.99 -39.51
N LYS A 487 19.95 -2.44 -38.26
CA LYS A 487 21.12 -1.87 -37.57
C LYS A 487 22.05 -2.90 -36.94
N VAL A 488 21.56 -4.06 -36.53
CA VAL A 488 22.40 -5.15 -35.97
C VAL A 488 23.29 -5.76 -37.06
N ASP A 489 22.82 -5.83 -38.29
CA ASP A 489 23.65 -6.25 -39.43
C ASP A 489 24.73 -5.20 -39.80
N GLU A 490 24.46 -3.91 -39.56
CA GLU A 490 25.44 -2.80 -39.71
C GLU A 490 26.42 -2.65 -38.52
N ILE A 491 25.99 -3.10 -37.29
CA ILE A 491 26.73 -2.91 -36.03
C ILE A 491 27.73 -4.05 -35.74
N SER A 492 27.73 -5.13 -36.53
CA SER A 492 28.71 -6.20 -36.37
C SER A 492 30.16 -5.71 -36.51
N ASP A 493 30.38 -4.58 -37.19
CA ASP A 493 31.73 -4.04 -37.45
C ASP A 493 32.16 -2.85 -36.56
N ASP A 494 31.26 -2.30 -35.70
CA ASP A 494 31.54 -1.04 -34.98
C ASP A 494 31.29 -1.10 -33.44
N ILE A 495 31.40 -2.28 -32.84
CA ILE A 495 31.07 -2.51 -31.42
C ILE A 495 32.02 -1.84 -30.41
N THR A 496 33.21 -1.41 -30.84
CA THR A 496 34.25 -0.93 -29.90
C THR A 496 34.16 0.57 -29.55
N VAL A 497 33.39 1.38 -30.29
CA VAL A 497 33.45 2.86 -30.16
C VAL A 497 32.18 3.48 -29.60
N LYS A 498 31.04 2.78 -29.48
CA LYS A 498 29.74 3.39 -29.14
C LYS A 498 29.11 3.01 -27.79
N MET A 499 29.78 2.29 -26.93
CA MET A 499 29.27 1.98 -25.58
C MET A 499 29.10 3.22 -24.66
N GLU A 500 29.77 4.33 -24.94
CA GLU A 500 29.64 5.57 -24.19
C GLU A 500 28.39 6.40 -24.54
N ASN A 501 27.83 6.26 -25.74
CA ASN A 501 26.68 7.06 -26.19
C ASN A 501 25.30 6.46 -25.87
N ILE A 502 25.20 5.18 -25.53
CA ILE A 502 23.92 4.52 -25.21
C ILE A 502 23.42 4.88 -23.79
N SER A 503 24.32 5.18 -22.86
CA SER A 503 23.95 5.63 -21.52
C SER A 503 23.28 7.02 -21.52
N GLY A 504 23.65 7.89 -22.47
CA GLY A 504 23.09 9.23 -22.61
C GLY A 504 21.66 9.28 -23.19
N GLY A 505 21.33 8.35 -24.10
CA GLY A 505 20.02 8.32 -24.78
C GLY A 505 18.87 7.90 -23.85
N ILE A 506 19.07 6.83 -23.08
CA ILE A 506 18.05 6.35 -22.09
C ILE A 506 17.86 7.38 -20.99
N THR A 507 18.94 8.03 -20.53
CA THR A 507 18.87 9.11 -19.53
C THR A 507 18.06 10.29 -20.05
N ASN A 508 18.20 10.68 -21.31
CA ASN A 508 17.46 11.79 -21.91
C ASN A 508 15.97 11.46 -22.13
N ILE A 509 15.62 10.24 -22.50
CA ILE A 509 14.21 9.80 -22.61
C ILE A 509 13.54 9.80 -21.23
N LEU A 510 14.21 9.30 -20.21
CA LEU A 510 13.71 9.34 -18.83
C LEU A 510 13.60 10.77 -18.29
N ILE A 511 14.56 11.65 -18.58
CA ILE A 511 14.51 13.06 -18.20
C ILE A 511 13.36 13.78 -18.90
N ASN A 512 13.13 13.55 -20.19
CA ASN A 512 12.05 14.20 -20.93
C ASN A 512 10.67 13.68 -20.52
N PHE A 513 10.52 12.38 -20.27
CA PHE A 513 9.30 11.77 -19.73
C PHE A 513 9.01 12.32 -18.33
N THR A 514 10.03 12.44 -17.48
CA THR A 514 9.89 13.03 -16.13
C THR A 514 9.52 14.51 -16.22
N LYS A 515 10.08 15.29 -17.15
CA LYS A 515 9.74 16.69 -17.38
C LYS A 515 8.29 16.88 -17.83
N ASP A 516 7.79 16.04 -18.73
CA ASP A 516 6.40 16.10 -19.23
C ASP A 516 5.37 15.76 -18.14
N ILE A 517 5.65 14.74 -17.33
CA ILE A 517 4.85 14.41 -16.14
C ILE A 517 4.87 15.57 -15.14
N VAL A 518 6.04 16.12 -14.84
CA VAL A 518 6.19 17.25 -13.91
C VAL A 518 5.41 18.47 -14.40
N SER A 519 5.47 18.81 -15.69
CA SER A 519 4.74 19.96 -16.26
C SER A 519 3.22 19.80 -16.18
N LYS A 520 2.70 18.58 -16.39
CA LYS A 520 1.26 18.28 -16.25
C LYS A 520 0.78 18.30 -14.81
N ILE A 521 1.63 17.81 -13.87
CA ILE A 521 1.35 17.92 -12.43
C ILE A 521 1.38 19.39 -11.98
N ASP A 522 2.29 20.21 -12.54
CA ASP A 522 2.34 21.65 -12.28
C ASP A 522 1.03 22.34 -12.67
N LEU A 523 0.54 22.08 -13.88
CA LEU A 523 -0.70 22.67 -14.39
C LEU A 523 -1.92 22.28 -13.52
N ILE A 524 -1.99 21.02 -13.09
CA ILE A 524 -3.07 20.54 -12.21
C ILE A 524 -2.93 21.16 -10.80
N THR A 525 -1.73 21.25 -10.27
CA THR A 525 -1.46 21.78 -8.93
C THR A 525 -1.74 23.29 -8.86
N ASP A 526 -1.40 24.04 -9.92
CA ASP A 526 -1.67 25.47 -10.02
C ASP A 526 -3.17 25.77 -10.16
N ASN A 527 -3.90 25.02 -10.99
CA ASN A 527 -5.34 25.15 -11.11
C ASN A 527 -6.08 24.83 -9.81
N LEU A 528 -5.69 23.75 -9.12
CA LEU A 528 -6.29 23.38 -7.84
C LEU A 528 -5.90 24.33 -6.71
N SER A 529 -4.68 24.86 -6.70
CA SER A 529 -4.28 25.87 -5.71
C SER A 529 -5.05 27.19 -5.89
N GLY A 530 -5.40 27.56 -7.11
CA GLY A 530 -6.30 28.68 -7.43
C GLY A 530 -7.70 28.47 -6.82
N ILE A 531 -8.27 27.29 -7.01
CA ILE A 531 -9.59 26.91 -6.44
C ILE A 531 -9.56 26.92 -4.91
N PHE A 532 -8.49 26.42 -4.29
CA PHE A 532 -8.35 26.39 -2.83
C PHE A 532 -8.16 27.79 -2.22
N ILE A 533 -7.45 28.70 -2.92
CA ILE A 533 -7.31 30.10 -2.51
C ILE A 533 -8.65 30.82 -2.58
N ASP A 534 -9.43 30.57 -3.62
CA ASP A 534 -10.77 31.15 -3.79
C ASP A 534 -11.75 30.66 -2.73
N LEU A 535 -11.73 29.37 -2.41
CA LEU A 535 -12.54 28.78 -1.34
C LEU A 535 -12.14 29.30 0.06
N ALA A 536 -10.84 29.47 0.30
CA ALA A 536 -10.34 30.05 1.55
C ALA A 536 -10.70 31.53 1.71
N ASN A 537 -10.71 32.29 0.61
CA ASN A 537 -11.12 33.68 0.59
C ASN A 537 -12.63 33.86 0.73
N LYS A 538 -13.45 32.99 0.12
CA LYS A 538 -14.92 32.95 0.32
C LYS A 538 -15.30 32.57 1.76
N GLY A 539 -14.54 31.67 2.40
CA GLY A 539 -14.71 31.35 3.83
C GLY A 539 -14.38 32.54 4.76
N LYS A 540 -13.35 33.34 4.44
CA LYS A 540 -13.00 34.55 5.20
C LYS A 540 -14.04 35.68 5.05
N ASN A 541 -14.62 35.83 3.88
CA ASN A 541 -15.69 36.83 3.66
C ASN A 541 -16.99 36.44 4.38
N LYS A 542 -17.31 35.13 4.47
CA LYS A 542 -18.47 34.68 5.25
C LYS A 542 -18.33 34.95 6.76
N ASN A 543 -17.14 34.76 7.32
CA ASN A 543 -16.88 35.07 8.73
C ASN A 543 -16.82 36.59 9.02
N LYS A 544 -16.47 37.44 8.04
CA LYS A 544 -16.57 38.90 8.19
C LYS A 544 -18.02 39.38 8.17
N PHE A 545 -18.90 38.67 7.49
CA PHE A 545 -20.34 38.98 7.52
C PHE A 545 -21.01 38.52 8.82
N ILE A 546 -20.62 37.40 9.38
CA ILE A 546 -21.14 36.89 10.66
C ILE A 546 -20.73 37.80 11.83
N ASN A 547 -19.45 38.19 11.91
CA ASN A 547 -18.98 39.11 12.96
C ASN A 547 -19.53 40.54 12.81
N LYS A 548 -19.96 40.98 11.60
CA LYS A 548 -20.65 42.28 11.45
C LYS A 548 -22.12 42.24 11.82
N THR A 549 -22.74 41.08 11.87
CA THR A 549 -24.13 40.90 12.34
C THR A 549 -24.22 40.73 13.86
N GLU A 550 -23.20 40.18 14.51
CA GLU A 550 -23.12 40.10 15.99
C GLU A 550 -22.85 41.49 16.61
N ASP A 551 -21.96 42.29 16.03
CA ASP A 551 -21.68 43.70 16.50
C ASP A 551 -22.87 44.67 16.34
N LYS A 552 -23.87 44.32 15.52
CA LYS A 552 -25.09 45.13 15.36
C LYS A 552 -26.22 44.77 16.33
N ASN A 553 -26.18 43.56 16.90
CA ASN A 553 -27.18 43.13 17.90
C ASN A 553 -26.80 43.51 19.34
N ASP A 554 -25.50 43.74 19.64
CA ASP A 554 -25.06 44.21 20.97
C ASP A 554 -25.21 45.71 21.20
N LYS A 555 -25.63 46.49 20.19
CA LYS A 555 -25.94 47.93 20.31
C LYS A 555 -27.45 48.22 20.39
N ARG A 556 -28.30 47.21 20.61
CA ARG A 556 -29.76 47.37 20.74
C ARG A 556 -30.35 46.66 21.95
N THR A 557 -29.56 46.45 23.01
CA THR A 557 -30.08 46.13 24.34
C THR A 557 -29.53 47.10 25.36
#